data_f3e91476b31c0d676cdaa10af4ca4702
#
_entry.id   f3e91476b31c0d676cdaa10af4ca4702
#
_cell.length_a   1.000
_cell.length_b   1.000
_cell.length_c   1.000
_cell.angle_alpha   90.00
_cell.angle_beta   90.00
_cell.angle_gamma   90.00
#
_symmetry.space_group_name_H-M   'P 1'
#
loop_
_entity.id
_entity.type
_entity.pdbx_description
1 polymer ?
#
loop_
_entity_poly.entity_id
_entity_poly.type
_entity_poly.pdbx_seq_one_letter_code
_entity_poly.pdbx_strand_id
1 'polypeptide(L)'
;MKRTEQYTEQLSRLYPELHQANEKEKILTQTVTFQVTDDCNLACTYCYQIKKGKRKMSLETAEKMIDLLLTGEKGMKEYINPRKSPGLIIDFIGGEPLLEAKLIDQICSYAIDRMIEFNHPWLDKTMFSICSNGTLYHDPEVGKVLDKWKNRLSFSVTVDGNQGLHDSCRIFPDGGLSYDLAVSAAKDWMNKGNYMGSKITIAPANVMHTYDAIVHMFELGYCEINANCVYEDGWKPIHATVLYNEMKRLADYILENNMDFENDYYCSLFEEEFFHPKLSSDLENWCGGNGVMLAVDPAGIIYPCL
;
A
#
# COMPACT_ATOMS: atom_id res chain seq x y z
N MET A 1 -15.63 4.33 20.49
CA MET A 1 -14.31 4.88 20.12
C MET A 1 -14.24 4.93 18.60
N LYS A 2 -13.94 6.08 18.00
CA LYS A 2 -13.85 6.22 16.53
C LYS A 2 -12.67 5.37 16.03
N ARG A 3 -12.75 4.84 14.79
CA ARG A 3 -11.68 4.01 14.20
C ARG A 3 -10.33 4.74 14.17
N THR A 4 -10.33 6.04 13.86
CA THR A 4 -9.12 6.88 13.88
C THR A 4 -8.51 6.96 15.27
N GLU A 5 -9.32 7.07 16.34
CA GLU A 5 -8.81 7.07 17.71
C GLU A 5 -8.11 5.75 18.06
N GLN A 6 -8.67 4.60 17.60
CA GLN A 6 -8.02 3.30 17.79
C GLN A 6 -6.71 3.19 17.00
N TYR A 7 -6.71 3.65 15.76
CA TYR A 7 -5.52 3.66 14.89
C TYR A 7 -4.47 4.62 15.43
N THR A 8 -4.87 5.85 15.80
CA THR A 8 -3.98 6.85 16.41
C THR A 8 -3.45 6.33 17.75
N GLU A 9 -4.28 5.68 18.56
CA GLU A 9 -3.84 5.09 19.82
C GLU A 9 -2.87 3.91 19.59
N GLN A 10 -3.10 3.11 18.56
CA GLN A 10 -2.21 2.03 18.17
C GLN A 10 -0.87 2.55 17.64
N LEU A 11 -0.89 3.57 16.79
CA LEU A 11 0.31 4.27 16.33
C LEU A 11 1.05 4.97 17.48
N SER A 12 0.33 5.58 18.41
CA SER A 12 0.90 6.24 19.59
C SER A 12 1.60 5.25 20.53
N ARG A 13 1.08 4.03 20.63
CA ARG A 13 1.73 2.95 21.40
C ARG A 13 2.97 2.42 20.71
N LEU A 14 2.91 2.29 19.38
CA LEU A 14 4.03 1.79 18.58
C LEU A 14 5.13 2.86 18.40
N TYR A 15 4.73 4.12 18.35
CA TYR A 15 5.62 5.26 18.05
C TYR A 15 5.35 6.43 19.02
N PRO A 16 5.60 6.27 20.33
CA PRO A 16 5.32 7.34 21.31
C PRO A 16 6.08 8.64 21.00
N GLU A 17 7.22 8.56 20.34
CA GLU A 17 8.01 9.70 19.89
C GLU A 17 7.37 10.52 18.77
N LEU A 18 6.47 9.97 17.97
CA LEU A 18 5.76 10.73 16.93
C LEU A 18 4.85 11.80 17.52
N HIS A 19 4.34 11.61 18.74
CA HIS A 19 3.57 12.62 19.45
C HIS A 19 4.41 13.73 20.08
N GLN A 20 5.72 13.52 20.21
CA GLN A 20 6.65 14.48 20.80
C GLN A 20 7.45 15.26 19.75
N ALA A 21 7.37 14.87 18.47
CA ALA A 21 8.04 15.55 17.40
C ALA A 21 7.39 16.94 17.20
N ASN A 22 8.17 17.98 17.48
CA ASN A 22 7.80 19.35 17.14
C ASN A 22 7.43 19.42 15.64
N GLU A 23 6.47 20.27 15.28
CA GLU A 23 5.93 20.52 13.93
C GLU A 23 7.00 20.79 12.83
N LYS A 24 8.28 20.74 13.14
CA LYS A 24 9.39 21.10 12.25
C LYS A 24 10.17 19.93 11.65
N GLU A 25 10.02 18.71 12.14
CA GLU A 25 10.64 17.54 11.53
C GLU A 25 9.57 16.43 11.36
N LYS A 26 9.10 16.25 10.14
CA LYS A 26 8.30 15.07 9.77
C LYS A 26 9.21 13.84 9.91
N ILE A 27 9.07 13.11 11.01
CA ILE A 27 9.73 11.81 11.16
C ILE A 27 8.92 10.81 10.34
N LEU A 28 9.45 10.44 9.20
CA LEU A 28 8.81 9.46 8.32
C LEU A 28 9.25 8.06 8.71
N THR A 29 8.31 7.14 8.82
CA THR A 29 8.60 5.71 8.94
C THR A 29 9.27 5.24 7.66
N GLN A 30 10.39 4.55 7.79
CA GLN A 30 11.10 4.02 6.63
C GLN A 30 10.44 2.76 6.11
N THR A 31 10.35 2.65 4.79
CA THR A 31 9.74 1.51 4.10
C THR A 31 10.78 0.77 3.28
N VAL A 32 10.79 -0.57 3.39
CA VAL A 32 11.56 -1.45 2.52
C VAL A 32 10.60 -2.41 1.83
N THR A 33 10.48 -2.25 0.53
CA THR A 33 9.61 -3.05 -0.30
C THR A 33 10.34 -4.26 -0.87
N PHE A 34 9.82 -5.44 -0.64
CA PHE A 34 10.29 -6.70 -1.20
C PHE A 34 9.37 -7.11 -2.35
N GLN A 35 9.88 -7.07 -3.58
CA GLN A 35 9.19 -7.69 -4.70
C GLN A 35 9.43 -9.20 -4.65
N VAL A 36 8.52 -9.91 -4.01
CA VAL A 36 8.69 -11.36 -3.76
C VAL A 36 8.53 -12.21 -5.02
N THR A 37 7.83 -11.69 -6.03
CA THR A 37 7.64 -12.37 -7.32
C THR A 37 7.31 -11.40 -8.45
N ASP A 38 7.68 -11.75 -9.68
CA ASP A 38 7.20 -11.08 -10.90
C ASP A 38 5.88 -11.69 -11.39
N ASP A 39 5.51 -12.88 -10.89
CA ASP A 39 4.32 -13.62 -11.34
C ASP A 39 3.03 -13.00 -10.79
N CYS A 40 1.98 -13.07 -11.58
CA CYS A 40 0.66 -12.62 -11.19
C CYS A 40 -0.40 -13.49 -11.84
N ASN A 41 -1.45 -13.79 -11.11
CA ASN A 41 -2.58 -14.55 -11.63
C ASN A 41 -3.61 -13.69 -12.38
N LEU A 42 -3.47 -12.35 -12.37
CA LEU A 42 -4.30 -11.44 -13.18
C LEU A 42 -3.53 -10.86 -14.36
N ALA A 43 -4.26 -10.39 -15.36
CA ALA A 43 -3.78 -9.71 -16.57
C ALA A 43 -4.38 -8.30 -16.68
N CYS A 44 -4.20 -7.48 -15.64
CA CYS A 44 -4.77 -6.12 -15.60
C CYS A 44 -4.31 -5.27 -16.79
N THR A 45 -5.23 -4.54 -17.43
CA THR A 45 -4.97 -3.80 -18.67
C THR A 45 -4.04 -2.60 -18.50
N TYR A 46 -3.97 -2.03 -17.32
CA TYR A 46 -3.12 -0.88 -16.96
C TYR A 46 -1.87 -1.27 -16.15
N CYS A 47 -1.54 -2.56 -16.07
CA CYS A 47 -0.43 -2.99 -15.24
C CYS A 47 0.90 -2.46 -15.76
N TYR A 48 1.67 -1.77 -14.90
CA TYR A 48 3.00 -1.26 -15.24
C TYR A 48 3.99 -2.39 -15.61
N GLN A 49 3.77 -3.59 -15.09
CA GLN A 49 4.51 -4.79 -15.50
C GLN A 49 3.98 -5.32 -16.84
N ILE A 50 4.40 -4.68 -17.94
CA ILE A 50 3.97 -5.03 -19.31
C ILE A 50 4.31 -6.48 -19.65
N LYS A 51 5.44 -6.99 -19.14
CA LYS A 51 5.86 -8.39 -19.29
C LYS A 51 6.00 -9.01 -17.90
N LYS A 52 4.96 -9.72 -17.48
CA LYS A 52 5.02 -10.49 -16.24
C LYS A 52 6.04 -11.61 -16.39
N GLY A 53 6.97 -11.64 -15.44
CA GLY A 53 7.98 -12.68 -15.32
C GLY A 53 7.48 -13.85 -14.48
N LYS A 54 8.39 -14.79 -14.23
CA LYS A 54 8.19 -15.91 -13.31
C LYS A 54 9.30 -15.96 -12.26
N ARG A 55 10.08 -14.87 -12.15
CA ARG A 55 11.13 -14.80 -11.13
C ARG A 55 10.48 -14.75 -9.76
N LYS A 56 11.09 -15.45 -8.82
CA LYS A 56 10.70 -15.45 -7.41
C LYS A 56 11.92 -15.11 -6.58
N MET A 57 11.73 -14.34 -5.53
CA MET A 57 12.78 -14.12 -4.55
C MET A 57 13.08 -15.41 -3.80
N SER A 58 14.35 -15.71 -3.61
CA SER A 58 14.73 -16.81 -2.73
C SER A 58 14.70 -16.35 -1.27
N LEU A 59 14.43 -17.27 -0.34
CA LEU A 59 14.51 -16.95 1.09
C LEU A 59 15.92 -16.45 1.45
N GLU A 60 16.96 -17.07 0.92
CA GLU A 60 18.35 -16.65 1.14
C GLU A 60 18.59 -15.18 0.71
N THR A 61 18.01 -14.74 -0.41
CA THR A 61 18.10 -13.35 -0.87
C THR A 61 17.41 -12.40 0.12
N ALA A 62 16.22 -12.77 0.58
CA ALA A 62 15.48 -11.99 1.55
C ALA A 62 16.20 -11.91 2.91
N GLU A 63 16.71 -13.02 3.42
CA GLU A 63 17.49 -13.10 4.66
C GLU A 63 18.73 -12.19 4.62
N LYS A 64 19.52 -12.28 3.54
CA LYS A 64 20.67 -11.38 3.34
C LYS A 64 20.27 -9.91 3.35
N MET A 65 19.12 -9.58 2.76
CA MET A 65 18.64 -8.20 2.75
C MET A 65 18.21 -7.75 4.15
N ILE A 66 17.48 -8.59 4.88
CA ILE A 66 17.12 -8.30 6.28
C ILE A 66 18.38 -8.08 7.13
N ASP A 67 19.38 -8.94 7.02
CA ASP A 67 20.65 -8.79 7.75
C ASP A 67 21.36 -7.48 7.41
N LEU A 68 21.41 -7.08 6.15
CA LEU A 68 22.00 -5.81 5.73
C LEU A 68 21.24 -4.60 6.31
N LEU A 69 19.92 -4.66 6.37
CA LEU A 69 19.09 -3.61 6.96
C LEU A 69 19.34 -3.47 8.46
N LEU A 70 19.39 -4.58 9.18
CA LEU A 70 19.54 -4.58 10.63
C LEU A 70 20.97 -4.27 11.09
N THR A 71 21.98 -4.72 10.36
CA THR A 71 23.40 -4.44 10.69
C THR A 71 23.88 -3.09 10.16
N GLY A 72 23.22 -2.56 9.13
CA GLY A 72 23.67 -1.35 8.44
C GLY A 72 24.97 -1.51 7.68
N GLU A 73 25.41 -2.75 7.42
CA GLU A 73 26.62 -3.03 6.65
C GLU A 73 26.54 -2.54 5.21
N LYS A 74 27.67 -2.54 4.51
CA LYS A 74 27.82 -2.11 3.11
C LYS A 74 27.19 -0.73 2.81
N GLY A 75 27.21 0.17 3.78
CA GLY A 75 26.66 1.52 3.62
C GLY A 75 25.15 1.63 3.82
N MET A 76 24.44 0.54 4.13
CA MET A 76 22.98 0.54 4.29
C MET A 76 22.50 1.53 5.36
N LYS A 77 23.29 1.72 6.44
CA LYS A 77 23.01 2.70 7.49
C LYS A 77 22.89 4.16 7.03
N GLU A 78 23.40 4.48 5.85
CA GLU A 78 23.30 5.85 5.30
C GLU A 78 21.90 6.11 4.72
N TYR A 79 21.21 5.05 4.30
CA TYR A 79 19.87 5.11 3.73
C TYR A 79 18.80 4.82 4.79
N ILE A 80 18.87 3.67 5.43
CA ILE A 80 17.88 3.19 6.39
C ILE A 80 18.56 2.84 7.72
N ASN A 81 18.08 3.41 8.81
CA ASN A 81 18.57 3.13 10.15
C ASN A 81 17.65 3.69 11.24
N PRO A 82 17.69 3.15 12.48
CA PRO A 82 16.83 3.59 13.59
C PRO A 82 17.05 5.04 14.06
N ARG A 83 18.14 5.70 13.66
CA ARG A 83 18.36 7.12 14.00
C ARG A 83 17.59 8.05 13.06
N LYS A 84 17.33 7.61 11.83
CA LYS A 84 16.54 8.36 10.84
C LYS A 84 15.04 8.12 11.03
N SER A 85 14.67 6.92 11.47
CA SER A 85 13.27 6.58 11.70
C SER A 85 13.12 5.66 12.90
N PRO A 86 12.13 5.92 13.77
CA PRO A 86 11.82 5.05 14.90
C PRO A 86 11.18 3.73 14.49
N GLY A 87 10.65 3.59 13.26
CA GLY A 87 9.94 2.42 12.80
C GLY A 87 10.33 1.96 11.40
N LEU A 88 9.97 0.73 11.07
CA LEU A 88 10.21 0.10 9.79
C LEU A 88 8.92 -0.53 9.27
N ILE A 89 8.60 -0.29 8.01
CA ILE A 89 7.59 -1.05 7.27
C ILE A 89 8.32 -1.97 6.31
N ILE A 90 8.07 -3.28 6.43
CA ILE A 90 8.47 -4.25 5.44
C ILE A 90 7.25 -4.51 4.56
N ASP A 91 7.31 -3.99 3.34
CA ASP A 91 6.21 -4.03 2.38
C ASP A 91 6.44 -5.13 1.35
N PHE A 92 5.43 -5.94 1.08
CA PHE A 92 5.49 -7.04 0.13
C PHE A 92 4.64 -6.73 -1.09
N ILE A 93 5.32 -6.68 -2.23
CA ILE A 93 4.69 -6.52 -3.53
C ILE A 93 5.14 -7.63 -4.49
N GLY A 94 4.60 -7.56 -5.69
CA GLY A 94 5.01 -8.44 -6.77
C GLY A 94 4.16 -8.17 -8.00
N GLY A 95 4.00 -9.18 -8.84
CA GLY A 95 2.82 -9.27 -9.67
C GLY A 95 1.60 -9.49 -8.76
N GLU A 96 1.58 -10.62 -8.03
CA GLU A 96 0.65 -10.88 -6.91
C GLU A 96 1.43 -11.50 -5.74
N PRO A 97 1.63 -10.77 -4.63
CA PRO A 97 2.45 -11.25 -3.52
C PRO A 97 1.89 -12.49 -2.82
N LEU A 98 0.58 -12.70 -2.79
CA LEU A 98 -0.02 -13.85 -2.14
C LEU A 98 0.26 -15.19 -2.85
N LEU A 99 0.77 -15.17 -4.09
CA LEU A 99 1.34 -16.38 -4.72
C LEU A 99 2.53 -16.92 -3.93
N GLU A 100 3.19 -16.07 -3.16
CA GLU A 100 4.36 -16.40 -2.35
C GLU A 100 4.09 -16.23 -0.84
N ALA A 101 2.86 -16.48 -0.40
CA ALA A 101 2.44 -16.30 1.00
C ALA A 101 3.36 -17.03 2.00
N LYS A 102 3.81 -18.27 1.66
CA LYS A 102 4.75 -19.01 2.48
C LYS A 102 6.11 -18.32 2.60
N LEU A 103 6.61 -17.75 1.52
CA LEU A 103 7.87 -17.00 1.53
C LEU A 103 7.71 -15.74 2.37
N ILE A 104 6.60 -15.03 2.24
CA ILE A 104 6.28 -13.84 3.06
C ILE A 104 6.29 -14.21 4.55
N ASP A 105 5.65 -15.32 4.95
CA ASP A 105 5.66 -15.79 6.33
C ASP A 105 7.09 -16.08 6.84
N GLN A 106 7.91 -16.71 6.02
CA GLN A 106 9.31 -16.99 6.35
C GLN A 106 10.12 -15.71 6.52
N ILE A 107 9.96 -14.72 5.63
CA ILE A 107 10.64 -13.43 5.70
C ILE A 107 10.22 -12.67 6.98
N CYS A 108 8.91 -12.61 7.26
CA CYS A 108 8.40 -11.97 8.47
C CYS A 108 8.98 -12.63 9.74
N SER A 109 8.96 -13.96 9.79
CA SER A 109 9.51 -14.72 10.93
C SER A 109 10.99 -14.46 11.10
N TYR A 110 11.77 -14.56 10.02
CA TYR A 110 13.21 -14.29 10.04
C TYR A 110 13.52 -12.87 10.51
N ALA A 111 12.81 -11.87 9.99
CA ALA A 111 13.01 -10.47 10.38
C ALA A 111 12.80 -10.26 11.88
N ILE A 112 11.73 -10.82 12.46
CA ILE A 112 11.46 -10.70 13.89
C ILE A 112 12.52 -11.45 14.71
N ASP A 113 12.88 -12.68 14.32
CA ASP A 113 13.90 -13.48 15.03
C ASP A 113 15.25 -12.76 15.06
N ARG A 114 15.66 -12.17 13.93
CA ARG A 114 16.92 -11.40 13.85
C ARG A 114 16.86 -10.11 14.66
N MET A 115 15.70 -9.43 14.68
CA MET A 115 15.52 -8.24 15.54
C MET A 115 15.60 -8.60 17.02
N ILE A 116 15.08 -9.76 17.44
CA ILE A 116 15.21 -10.27 18.80
C ILE A 116 16.69 -10.57 19.12
N GLU A 117 17.38 -11.29 18.25
CA GLU A 117 18.79 -11.66 18.41
C GLU A 117 19.68 -10.43 18.59
N PHE A 118 19.45 -9.39 17.80
CA PHE A 118 20.22 -8.15 17.85
C PHE A 118 19.73 -7.16 18.92
N ASN A 119 18.66 -7.47 19.66
CA ASN A 119 17.96 -6.49 20.50
C ASN A 119 17.72 -5.17 19.74
N HIS A 120 17.21 -5.30 18.52
CA HIS A 120 17.15 -4.20 17.57
C HIS A 120 16.05 -3.20 17.93
N PRO A 121 16.29 -1.86 17.83
CA PRO A 121 15.30 -0.85 18.21
C PRO A 121 13.97 -0.91 17.46
N TRP A 122 13.93 -1.53 16.28
CA TRP A 122 12.72 -1.67 15.48
C TRP A 122 11.82 -2.85 15.90
N LEU A 123 12.25 -3.72 16.82
CA LEU A 123 11.50 -4.95 17.15
C LEU A 123 10.00 -4.70 17.39
N ASP A 124 9.68 -3.70 18.23
CA ASP A 124 8.30 -3.36 18.55
C ASP A 124 7.69 -2.32 17.60
N LYS A 125 8.46 -1.82 16.66
CA LYS A 125 8.09 -0.73 15.74
C LYS A 125 8.17 -1.16 14.27
N THR A 126 8.10 -2.46 14.03
CA THR A 126 8.05 -3.03 12.68
C THR A 126 6.63 -3.45 12.35
N MET A 127 6.16 -2.98 11.20
CA MET A 127 4.92 -3.41 10.58
C MET A 127 5.22 -4.10 9.26
N PHE A 128 4.36 -5.02 8.88
CA PHE A 128 4.33 -5.62 7.56
C PHE A 128 3.22 -5.01 6.72
N SER A 129 3.39 -4.95 5.41
CA SER A 129 2.39 -4.45 4.48
C SER A 129 2.26 -5.41 3.29
N ILE A 130 1.04 -5.68 2.87
CA ILE A 130 0.74 -6.48 1.68
C ILE A 130 -0.36 -5.77 0.91
N CYS A 131 -0.09 -5.42 -0.36
CA CYS A 131 -1.11 -4.99 -1.29
C CYS A 131 -1.38 -6.10 -2.32
N SER A 132 -2.61 -6.62 -2.32
CA SER A 132 -3.01 -7.78 -3.10
C SER A 132 -4.19 -7.48 -4.05
N ASN A 133 -4.34 -8.29 -5.08
CA ASN A 133 -5.56 -8.32 -5.88
C ASN A 133 -6.73 -9.07 -5.18
N GLY A 134 -6.49 -9.68 -4.04
CA GLY A 134 -7.48 -10.35 -3.19
C GLY A 134 -7.97 -11.72 -3.66
N THR A 135 -7.62 -12.15 -4.88
CA THR A 135 -8.20 -13.38 -5.46
C THR A 135 -7.76 -14.67 -4.77
N LEU A 136 -6.65 -14.62 -4.02
CA LEU A 136 -6.12 -15.76 -3.27
C LEU A 136 -6.42 -15.70 -1.77
N TYR A 137 -7.18 -14.70 -1.32
CA TYR A 137 -7.44 -14.47 0.10
C TYR A 137 -8.05 -15.68 0.82
N HIS A 138 -8.96 -16.38 0.15
CA HIS A 138 -9.66 -17.55 0.72
C HIS A 138 -8.87 -18.87 0.60
N ASP A 139 -7.65 -18.83 0.06
CA ASP A 139 -6.76 -20.00 0.12
C ASP A 139 -6.37 -20.28 1.58
N PRO A 140 -6.50 -21.54 2.07
CA PRO A 140 -6.23 -21.86 3.47
C PRO A 140 -4.81 -21.55 3.93
N GLU A 141 -3.80 -21.65 3.07
CA GLU A 141 -2.42 -21.35 3.42
C GLU A 141 -2.22 -19.83 3.50
N VAL A 142 -2.84 -19.06 2.59
CA VAL A 142 -2.85 -17.60 2.66
C VAL A 142 -3.53 -17.14 3.96
N GLY A 143 -4.71 -17.68 4.26
CA GLY A 143 -5.44 -17.35 5.48
C GLY A 143 -4.63 -17.55 6.75
N LYS A 144 -3.87 -18.66 6.86
CA LYS A 144 -2.97 -18.90 8.00
C LYS A 144 -1.91 -17.82 8.16
N VAL A 145 -1.32 -17.36 7.06
CA VAL A 145 -0.29 -16.32 7.09
C VAL A 145 -0.88 -14.99 7.50
N LEU A 146 -2.02 -14.58 6.90
CA LEU A 146 -2.69 -13.34 7.25
C LEU A 146 -3.13 -13.33 8.73
N ASP A 147 -3.72 -14.42 9.23
CA ASP A 147 -4.14 -14.53 10.63
C ASP A 147 -2.97 -14.52 11.61
N LYS A 148 -1.84 -15.13 11.25
CA LYS A 148 -0.62 -15.14 12.07
C LYS A 148 -0.09 -13.73 12.30
N TRP A 149 -0.09 -12.90 11.25
CA TRP A 149 0.54 -11.59 11.27
C TRP A 149 -0.43 -10.41 11.46
N LYS A 150 -1.73 -10.64 11.53
CA LYS A 150 -2.79 -9.61 11.54
C LYS A 150 -2.54 -8.43 12.49
N ASN A 151 -1.91 -8.66 13.65
CA ASN A 151 -1.62 -7.61 14.64
C ASN A 151 -0.44 -6.69 14.25
N ARG A 152 0.34 -7.08 13.24
CA ARG A 152 1.48 -6.34 12.68
C ARG A 152 1.36 -6.18 11.16
N LEU A 153 0.19 -6.45 10.59
CA LEU A 153 -0.02 -6.47 9.16
C LEU A 153 -1.01 -5.38 8.73
N SER A 154 -0.58 -4.53 7.83
CA SER A 154 -1.45 -3.72 6.98
C SER A 154 -1.74 -4.53 5.72
N PHE A 155 -2.97 -4.97 5.56
CA PHE A 155 -3.41 -5.71 4.38
C PHE A 155 -4.40 -4.89 3.59
N SER A 156 -4.16 -4.76 2.28
CA SER A 156 -5.04 -4.05 1.38
C SER A 156 -5.40 -4.88 0.17
N VAL A 157 -6.64 -4.73 -0.28
CA VAL A 157 -7.15 -5.34 -1.50
C VAL A 157 -7.49 -4.25 -2.50
N THR A 158 -6.93 -4.35 -3.71
CA THR A 158 -7.22 -3.39 -4.77
C THR A 158 -8.59 -3.70 -5.41
N VAL A 159 -9.51 -2.74 -5.31
CA VAL A 159 -10.79 -2.75 -6.00
C VAL A 159 -10.93 -1.42 -6.75
N ASP A 160 -11.19 -1.45 -8.06
CA ASP A 160 -11.23 -0.27 -8.93
C ASP A 160 -12.67 0.24 -9.15
N GLY A 161 -13.46 0.30 -8.09
CA GLY A 161 -14.85 0.75 -8.14
C GLY A 161 -15.86 -0.39 -8.29
N ASN A 162 -16.99 -0.12 -8.95
CA ASN A 162 -18.04 -1.12 -9.13
C ASN A 162 -17.59 -2.29 -10.03
N GLN A 163 -18.39 -3.35 -10.04
CA GLN A 163 -18.07 -4.57 -10.79
C GLN A 163 -17.73 -4.31 -12.25
N GLY A 164 -18.49 -3.48 -12.94
CA GLY A 164 -18.25 -3.18 -14.36
C GLY A 164 -16.92 -2.49 -14.60
N LEU A 165 -16.54 -1.54 -13.74
CA LEU A 165 -15.25 -0.85 -13.81
C LEU A 165 -14.10 -1.78 -13.46
N HIS A 166 -14.20 -2.49 -12.35
CA HIS A 166 -13.17 -3.41 -11.91
C HIS A 166 -12.88 -4.50 -12.96
N ASP A 167 -13.93 -5.18 -13.41
CA ASP A 167 -13.83 -6.31 -14.35
C ASP A 167 -13.47 -5.87 -15.78
N SER A 168 -13.60 -4.58 -16.10
CA SER A 168 -13.09 -4.03 -17.39
C SER A 168 -11.56 -3.95 -17.44
N CYS A 169 -10.90 -3.90 -16.28
CA CYS A 169 -9.45 -3.73 -16.19
C CYS A 169 -8.75 -4.92 -15.55
N ARG A 170 -9.36 -5.55 -14.54
CA ARG A 170 -8.72 -6.57 -13.70
C ARG A 170 -9.29 -7.95 -13.98
N ILE A 171 -8.77 -8.57 -15.01
CA ILE A 171 -9.23 -9.87 -15.51
C ILE A 171 -8.14 -10.94 -15.30
N PHE A 172 -8.58 -12.18 -15.24
CA PHE A 172 -7.67 -13.33 -15.35
C PHE A 172 -7.16 -13.46 -16.81
N PRO A 173 -6.02 -14.15 -17.04
CA PRO A 173 -5.48 -14.35 -18.39
C PRO A 173 -6.43 -15.06 -19.36
N ASP A 174 -7.37 -15.85 -18.86
CA ASP A 174 -8.41 -16.54 -19.63
C ASP A 174 -9.68 -15.68 -19.84
N GLY A 175 -9.69 -14.43 -19.36
CA GLY A 175 -10.82 -13.53 -19.43
C GLY A 175 -11.80 -13.66 -18.24
N GLY A 176 -11.50 -14.49 -17.26
CA GLY A 176 -12.31 -14.60 -16.02
C GLY A 176 -12.35 -13.28 -15.25
N LEU A 177 -13.44 -13.03 -14.54
CA LEU A 177 -13.71 -11.82 -13.76
C LEU A 177 -13.16 -11.95 -12.33
N SER A 178 -12.70 -10.87 -11.72
CA SER A 178 -12.05 -10.92 -10.41
C SER A 178 -12.75 -10.13 -9.30
N TYR A 179 -13.75 -9.31 -9.64
CA TYR A 179 -14.44 -8.43 -8.71
C TYR A 179 -15.01 -9.15 -7.49
N ASP A 180 -15.78 -10.22 -7.70
CA ASP A 180 -16.44 -10.92 -6.59
C ASP A 180 -15.45 -11.51 -5.60
N LEU A 181 -14.31 -12.01 -6.09
CA LEU A 181 -13.21 -12.53 -5.24
C LEU A 181 -12.56 -11.40 -4.44
N ALA A 182 -12.24 -10.28 -5.09
CA ALA A 182 -11.61 -9.13 -4.45
C ALA A 182 -12.52 -8.51 -3.37
N VAL A 183 -13.80 -8.31 -3.70
CA VAL A 183 -14.77 -7.73 -2.75
C VAL A 183 -15.08 -8.70 -1.60
N SER A 184 -15.16 -10.00 -1.87
CA SER A 184 -15.32 -11.02 -0.82
C SER A 184 -14.16 -10.98 0.16
N ALA A 185 -12.92 -10.90 -0.34
CA ALA A 185 -11.72 -10.77 0.47
C ALA A 185 -11.75 -9.50 1.35
N ALA A 186 -12.05 -8.37 0.73
CA ALA A 186 -12.11 -7.09 1.43
C ALA A 186 -13.17 -7.08 2.54
N LYS A 187 -14.39 -7.53 2.24
CA LYS A 187 -15.47 -7.59 3.21
C LYS A 187 -15.18 -8.55 4.36
N ASP A 188 -14.63 -9.73 4.08
CA ASP A 188 -14.27 -10.68 5.14
C ASP A 188 -13.20 -10.12 6.07
N TRP A 189 -12.15 -9.47 5.50
CA TRP A 189 -11.11 -8.84 6.29
C TRP A 189 -11.65 -7.72 7.20
N MET A 190 -12.48 -6.83 6.64
CA MET A 190 -13.11 -5.75 7.41
C MET A 190 -14.10 -6.27 8.47
N ASN A 191 -14.88 -7.32 8.15
CA ASN A 191 -15.82 -7.94 9.09
C ASN A 191 -15.12 -8.60 10.29
N LYS A 192 -13.86 -8.99 10.14
CA LYS A 192 -13.00 -9.46 11.26
C LYS A 192 -12.48 -8.31 12.14
N GLY A 193 -12.90 -7.07 11.88
CA GLY A 193 -12.51 -5.88 12.63
C GLY A 193 -11.15 -5.30 12.23
N ASN A 194 -10.59 -5.76 11.12
CA ASN A 194 -9.32 -5.24 10.63
C ASN A 194 -9.51 -3.98 9.78
N TYR A 195 -8.52 -3.11 9.82
CA TYR A 195 -8.47 -1.95 8.93
C TYR A 195 -8.16 -2.39 7.49
N MET A 196 -8.77 -1.70 6.52
CA MET A 196 -8.48 -1.88 5.11
C MET A 196 -8.41 -0.53 4.41
N GLY A 197 -7.24 -0.20 3.87
CA GLY A 197 -7.08 0.84 2.88
C GLY A 197 -7.38 0.32 1.48
N SER A 198 -7.68 1.20 0.55
CA SER A 198 -7.85 0.86 -0.86
C SER A 198 -6.91 1.67 -1.75
N LYS A 199 -6.68 1.14 -2.93
CA LYS A 199 -6.01 1.86 -4.01
C LYS A 199 -6.89 1.81 -5.25
N ILE A 200 -7.16 2.98 -5.84
CA ILE A 200 -7.87 3.11 -7.11
C ILE A 200 -6.92 3.69 -8.15
N THR A 201 -6.89 3.12 -9.33
CA THR A 201 -6.09 3.60 -10.45
C THR A 201 -6.95 4.38 -11.44
N ILE A 202 -6.67 5.67 -11.60
CA ILE A 202 -7.33 6.56 -12.56
C ILE A 202 -6.47 6.65 -13.81
N ALA A 203 -7.06 6.33 -14.96
CA ALA A 203 -6.44 6.38 -16.27
C ALA A 203 -7.33 7.18 -17.24
N PRO A 204 -6.81 7.66 -18.38
CA PRO A 204 -7.63 8.34 -19.39
C PRO A 204 -8.89 7.58 -19.81
N ALA A 205 -8.82 6.25 -19.79
CA ALA A 205 -9.94 5.38 -20.19
C ALA A 205 -11.08 5.32 -19.17
N ASN A 206 -10.79 5.55 -17.88
CA ASN A 206 -11.78 5.42 -16.79
C ASN A 206 -12.00 6.72 -15.99
N VAL A 207 -11.32 7.82 -16.32
CA VAL A 207 -11.39 9.08 -15.59
C VAL A 207 -12.82 9.61 -15.41
N MET A 208 -13.70 9.35 -16.37
CA MET A 208 -15.12 9.75 -16.32
C MET A 208 -15.96 8.97 -15.29
N HIS A 209 -15.39 7.96 -14.67
CA HIS A 209 -16.03 7.12 -13.66
C HIS A 209 -15.39 7.29 -12.27
N THR A 210 -14.55 8.31 -12.08
CA THR A 210 -13.83 8.52 -10.81
C THR A 210 -14.80 8.68 -9.64
N TYR A 211 -15.86 9.46 -9.81
CA TYR A 211 -16.90 9.62 -8.79
C TYR A 211 -17.58 8.27 -8.46
N ASP A 212 -18.09 7.58 -9.46
CA ASP A 212 -18.82 6.32 -9.26
C ASP A 212 -17.91 5.25 -8.62
N ALA A 213 -16.64 5.22 -8.99
CA ALA A 213 -15.66 4.30 -8.43
C ALA A 213 -15.43 4.57 -6.93
N ILE A 214 -15.18 5.82 -6.55
CA ILE A 214 -14.87 6.19 -5.17
C ILE A 214 -16.09 6.05 -4.26
N VAL A 215 -17.27 6.51 -4.71
CA VAL A 215 -18.52 6.34 -3.96
C VAL A 215 -18.79 4.86 -3.70
N HIS A 216 -18.63 4.01 -4.72
CA HIS A 216 -18.79 2.57 -4.54
C HIS A 216 -17.83 1.99 -3.49
N MET A 217 -16.60 2.47 -3.41
CA MET A 217 -15.66 2.03 -2.38
C MET A 217 -16.12 2.44 -0.97
N PHE A 218 -16.64 3.66 -0.80
CA PHE A 218 -17.24 4.08 0.46
C PHE A 218 -18.44 3.20 0.84
N GLU A 219 -19.30 2.86 -0.12
CA GLU A 219 -20.44 1.95 0.09
C GLU A 219 -20.02 0.53 0.48
N LEU A 220 -18.86 0.07 0.00
CA LEU A 220 -18.27 -1.21 0.42
C LEU A 220 -17.72 -1.18 1.85
N GLY A 221 -17.58 0.00 2.46
CA GLY A 221 -17.10 0.18 3.81
C GLY A 221 -15.62 0.59 3.93
N TYR A 222 -14.96 0.91 2.83
CA TYR A 222 -13.64 1.53 2.90
C TYR A 222 -13.76 2.94 3.47
N CYS A 223 -12.83 3.28 4.38
CA CYS A 223 -12.77 4.63 4.95
C CYS A 223 -11.56 5.41 4.44
N GLU A 224 -10.59 4.72 3.83
CA GLU A 224 -9.41 5.33 3.24
C GLU A 224 -9.29 4.92 1.77
N ILE A 225 -9.27 5.91 0.89
CA ILE A 225 -9.18 5.72 -0.55
C ILE A 225 -7.99 6.47 -1.10
N ASN A 226 -6.98 5.72 -1.56
CA ASN A 226 -5.80 6.22 -2.23
C ASN A 226 -6.02 6.16 -3.75
N ALA A 227 -6.41 7.27 -4.34
CA ALA A 227 -6.64 7.39 -5.77
C ALA A 227 -5.40 7.97 -6.46
N ASN A 228 -4.84 7.22 -7.41
CA ASN A 228 -3.66 7.63 -8.17
C ASN A 228 -3.95 7.69 -9.67
N CYS A 229 -3.53 8.78 -10.30
CA CYS A 229 -3.51 8.86 -11.76
C CYS A 229 -2.30 8.11 -12.31
N VAL A 230 -2.48 7.36 -13.40
CA VAL A 230 -1.34 6.82 -14.14
C VAL A 230 -0.54 7.97 -14.76
N TYR A 231 0.80 7.83 -14.78
CA TYR A 231 1.69 8.87 -15.32
C TYR A 231 2.00 8.65 -16.81
N GLU A 232 1.83 7.41 -17.30
CA GLU A 232 2.43 6.97 -18.54
C GLU A 232 1.80 7.66 -19.72
N ASP A 233 0.69 7.47 -20.20
CA ASP A 233 0.29 8.13 -21.44
C ASP A 233 -1.22 8.32 -21.64
N GLY A 234 -1.57 8.96 -22.77
CA GLY A 234 -2.94 9.14 -23.22
C GLY A 234 -3.69 10.32 -22.57
N TRP A 235 -3.11 11.04 -21.60
CA TRP A 235 -3.74 12.21 -21.02
C TRP A 235 -3.85 13.36 -22.03
N LYS A 236 -5.03 13.96 -22.07
CA LYS A 236 -5.37 15.14 -22.92
C LYS A 236 -6.01 16.20 -22.02
N PRO A 237 -6.00 17.50 -22.41
CA PRO A 237 -6.64 18.57 -21.64
C PRO A 237 -8.11 18.30 -21.27
N ILE A 238 -8.84 17.60 -22.13
CA ILE A 238 -10.23 17.23 -21.85
C ILE A 238 -10.35 16.31 -20.62
N HIS A 239 -9.37 15.40 -20.37
CA HIS A 239 -9.41 14.52 -19.22
C HIS A 239 -9.25 15.29 -17.91
N ALA A 240 -8.49 16.39 -17.88
CA ALA A 240 -8.39 17.25 -16.71
C ALA A 240 -9.74 17.92 -16.41
N THR A 241 -10.47 18.36 -17.45
CA THR A 241 -11.82 18.91 -17.27
C THR A 241 -12.81 17.85 -16.75
N VAL A 242 -12.72 16.63 -17.26
CA VAL A 242 -13.54 15.52 -16.80
C VAL A 242 -13.24 15.20 -15.34
N LEU A 243 -11.95 15.01 -14.98
CA LEU A 243 -11.55 14.73 -13.61
C LEU A 243 -12.01 15.83 -12.65
N TYR A 244 -11.86 17.09 -13.01
CA TYR A 244 -12.32 18.22 -12.21
C TYR A 244 -13.83 18.13 -11.94
N ASN A 245 -14.65 17.80 -12.94
CA ASN A 245 -16.09 17.64 -12.76
C ASN A 245 -16.45 16.45 -11.87
N GLU A 246 -15.74 15.32 -12.02
CA GLU A 246 -15.90 14.15 -11.16
C GLU A 246 -15.52 14.47 -9.70
N MET A 247 -14.41 15.19 -9.49
CA MET A 247 -14.00 15.65 -8.16
C MET A 247 -15.03 16.60 -7.53
N LYS A 248 -15.65 17.50 -8.30
CA LYS A 248 -16.73 18.35 -7.78
C LYS A 248 -17.92 17.52 -7.30
N ARG A 249 -18.39 16.57 -8.11
CA ARG A 249 -19.48 15.67 -7.70
C ARG A 249 -19.12 14.88 -6.44
N LEU A 250 -17.88 14.43 -6.35
CA LEU A 250 -17.38 13.69 -5.19
C LEU A 250 -17.30 14.57 -3.95
N ALA A 251 -16.87 15.84 -4.08
CA ALA A 251 -16.85 16.79 -2.98
C ALA A 251 -18.26 17.06 -2.43
N ASP A 252 -19.25 17.25 -3.32
CA ASP A 252 -20.65 17.42 -2.93
C ASP A 252 -21.15 16.18 -2.16
N TYR A 253 -20.87 14.97 -2.67
CA TYR A 253 -21.24 13.71 -2.00
C TYR A 253 -20.60 13.56 -0.62
N ILE A 254 -19.30 13.87 -0.49
CA ILE A 254 -18.56 13.80 0.78
C ILE A 254 -19.20 14.75 1.81
N LEU A 255 -19.48 15.98 1.42
CA LEU A 255 -20.09 16.98 2.28
C LEU A 255 -21.52 16.62 2.70
N GLU A 256 -22.35 16.17 1.75
CA GLU A 256 -23.74 15.77 2.02
C GLU A 256 -23.84 14.55 2.95
N ASN A 257 -22.86 13.66 2.92
CA ASN A 257 -22.87 12.42 3.71
C ASN A 257 -21.92 12.48 4.93
N ASN A 258 -21.30 13.62 5.22
CA ASN A 258 -20.32 13.80 6.30
C ASN A 258 -19.18 12.77 6.23
N MET A 259 -18.68 12.49 5.04
CA MET A 259 -17.60 11.53 4.78
C MET A 259 -16.25 12.25 4.65
N ASP A 260 -15.98 13.16 5.55
CA ASP A 260 -14.74 13.92 5.65
C ASP A 260 -13.77 13.33 6.69
N PHE A 261 -12.61 13.95 6.80
CA PHE A 261 -11.56 13.51 7.72
C PHE A 261 -12.00 13.58 9.20
N GLU A 262 -12.87 14.54 9.57
CA GLU A 262 -13.39 14.67 10.93
C GLU A 262 -14.29 13.47 11.30
N ASN A 263 -14.86 12.80 10.31
CA ASN A 263 -15.71 11.63 10.44
C ASN A 263 -15.01 10.31 10.05
N ASP A 264 -13.67 10.30 10.06
CA ASP A 264 -12.83 9.12 9.80
C ASP A 264 -12.83 8.64 8.34
N TYR A 265 -13.15 9.53 7.37
CA TYR A 265 -13.03 9.22 5.95
C TYR A 265 -11.87 10.01 5.33
N TYR A 266 -11.18 9.37 4.39
CA TYR A 266 -10.04 9.94 3.69
C TYR A 266 -10.10 9.59 2.21
N CYS A 267 -9.85 10.60 1.38
CA CYS A 267 -9.64 10.41 -0.06
C CYS A 267 -8.46 11.26 -0.50
N SER A 268 -7.43 10.64 -1.06
CA SER A 268 -6.19 11.32 -1.45
C SER A 268 -6.39 12.43 -2.51
N LEU A 269 -7.50 12.44 -3.24
CA LEU A 269 -7.82 13.52 -4.18
C LEU A 269 -8.15 14.85 -3.48
N PHE A 270 -8.38 14.85 -2.16
CA PHE A 270 -8.71 16.01 -1.35
C PHE A 270 -7.68 16.29 -0.25
N GLU A 271 -6.49 15.76 -0.38
CA GLU A 271 -5.39 16.14 0.50
C GLU A 271 -5.05 17.61 0.38
N GLU A 272 -4.86 18.27 1.52
CA GLU A 272 -4.51 19.69 1.58
C GLU A 272 -3.25 20.01 0.75
N GLU A 273 -2.31 19.09 0.73
CA GLU A 273 -1.04 19.20 -0.01
C GLU A 273 -1.23 19.34 -1.54
N PHE A 274 -2.33 18.86 -2.10
CA PHE A 274 -2.65 19.06 -3.52
C PHE A 274 -3.05 20.51 -3.85
N PHE A 275 -3.51 21.26 -2.87
CA PHE A 275 -4.02 22.63 -3.05
C PHE A 275 -2.98 23.70 -2.74
N HIS A 276 -1.85 23.32 -2.16
CA HIS A 276 -0.75 24.25 -1.92
C HIS A 276 0.20 24.27 -3.12
N PRO A 277 0.53 25.44 -3.67
CA PRO A 277 1.56 25.53 -4.69
C PRO A 277 2.88 25.05 -4.10
N LYS A 278 3.54 24.11 -4.79
CA LYS A 278 4.89 23.66 -4.40
C LYS A 278 5.82 24.87 -4.33
N LEU A 279 6.46 25.04 -3.19
CA LEU A 279 7.54 25.99 -3.03
C LEU A 279 8.79 25.45 -3.73
N SER A 280 9.67 26.34 -4.19
CA SER A 280 10.95 25.95 -4.80
C SER A 280 11.86 25.15 -3.86
N SER A 281 11.57 25.16 -2.54
CA SER A 281 12.20 24.34 -1.52
C SER A 281 11.67 22.91 -1.45
N ASP A 282 10.51 22.62 -2.06
CA ASP A 282 9.88 21.30 -2.05
C ASP A 282 10.47 20.43 -3.17
N LEU A 283 11.79 20.27 -3.13
CA LEU A 283 12.53 19.41 -4.06
C LEU A 283 12.41 17.93 -3.71
N GLU A 284 11.76 17.59 -2.63
CA GLU A 284 11.63 16.23 -2.14
C GLU A 284 10.42 15.52 -2.74
N ASN A 285 10.62 14.29 -3.17
CA ASN A 285 9.52 13.41 -3.54
C ASN A 285 8.79 12.97 -2.27
N TRP A 286 7.57 13.41 -2.08
CA TRP A 286 6.74 13.02 -0.97
C TRP A 286 6.44 11.50 -0.91
N CYS A 287 6.58 10.77 -2.03
CA CYS A 287 6.42 9.31 -2.09
C CYS A 287 7.55 8.51 -1.40
N GLY A 288 8.57 9.17 -0.85
CA GLY A 288 9.67 8.51 -0.15
C GLY A 288 10.81 8.00 -1.04
N GLY A 289 10.69 8.04 -2.37
CA GLY A 289 11.75 7.62 -3.32
C GLY A 289 13.04 8.44 -3.25
N ASN A 290 13.08 9.47 -2.41
CA ASN A 290 14.23 10.33 -2.16
C ASN A 290 15.12 9.90 -0.97
N GLY A 291 14.93 8.70 -0.42
CA GLY A 291 15.82 8.15 0.59
C GLY A 291 15.16 7.67 1.89
N VAL A 292 13.82 7.68 1.99
CA VAL A 292 13.09 7.07 3.11
C VAL A 292 12.44 5.72 2.72
N MET A 293 12.60 5.34 1.45
CA MET A 293 12.08 4.10 0.89
C MET A 293 13.18 3.39 0.11
N LEU A 294 13.22 2.08 0.19
CA LEU A 294 14.03 1.20 -0.66
C LEU A 294 13.16 0.08 -1.20
N ALA A 295 13.52 -0.43 -2.35
CA ALA A 295 12.88 -1.59 -2.93
C ALA A 295 13.91 -2.62 -3.36
N VAL A 296 13.56 -3.90 -3.28
CA VAL A 296 14.44 -5.03 -3.59
C VAL A 296 13.71 -5.94 -4.56
N ASP A 297 14.30 -6.17 -5.73
CA ASP A 297 13.74 -7.09 -6.72
C ASP A 297 14.03 -8.57 -6.37
N PRO A 298 13.41 -9.54 -7.08
CA PRO A 298 13.63 -10.95 -6.82
C PRO A 298 15.09 -11.42 -6.95
N ALA A 299 15.95 -10.68 -7.64
CA ALA A 299 17.37 -10.95 -7.77
C ALA A 299 18.23 -10.34 -6.63
N GLY A 300 17.62 -9.57 -5.72
CA GLY A 300 18.31 -8.87 -4.64
C GLY A 300 18.93 -7.54 -5.06
N ILE A 301 18.53 -6.98 -6.19
CA ILE A 301 18.99 -5.65 -6.63
C ILE A 301 18.15 -4.61 -5.89
N ILE A 302 18.83 -3.60 -5.36
CA ILE A 302 18.21 -2.53 -4.56
C ILE A 302 17.95 -1.31 -5.46
N TYR A 303 16.77 -0.75 -5.32
CA TYR A 303 16.31 0.45 -6.01
C TYR A 303 15.75 1.47 -5.00
N PRO A 304 15.74 2.77 -5.32
CA PRO A 304 15.04 3.76 -4.51
C PRO A 304 13.51 3.57 -4.56
N CYS A 305 12.98 3.03 -5.66
CA CYS A 305 11.58 2.66 -5.87
C CYS A 305 11.48 1.63 -7.00
N LEU A 306 10.48 0.76 -7.00
CA LEU A 306 10.19 -0.20 -8.08
C LEU A 306 9.12 0.34 -9.02
#